data_2a612dd5e8c1e92a1d53bbbfb855d616
#
_entry.id   2a612dd5e8c1e92a1d53bbbfb855d616
#
_cell.length_a   1.000
_cell.length_b   1.000
_cell.length_c   1.000
_cell.angle_alpha   90.00
_cell.angle_beta   90.00
_cell.angle_gamma   90.00
#
_symmetry.space_group_name_H-M   'P 1'
#
loop_
_entity.id
_entity.type
_entity.pdbx_description
1 polymer ?
#
loop_
_entity_poly.entity_id
_entity_poly.type
_entity_poly.pdbx_seq_one_letter_code
_entity_poly.pdbx_strand_id
1 'polypeptide(L)'
;CSTRTKRKEVLVAGESFRFIHASDLRLDQPLYGLTEVPDHLRDLALDAPFHAAERIMELAIVERVDFVVLSGDVVDPRTCGPRALAFLFEQFTRLGERGIQVYWAGGDVDSPANWPDEIALPENVRMFASNDVQTFQHNRGDRPLASLVGRSGSGRVKASDFEADTSGLCCISVAHGTGDVGELSKQRVE
;
A
#
# COMPACT_ATOMS: atom_id res chain seq x y z
N CYS A 1 -45.37 -22.14 13.26
CA CYS A 1 -44.56 -21.35 14.16
C CYS A 1 -43.29 -20.95 13.43
N SER A 2 -43.25 -19.73 12.90
CA SER A 2 -42.17 -19.23 12.05
C SER A 2 -41.22 -18.42 12.94
N THR A 3 -40.05 -18.98 13.18
CA THR A 3 -38.97 -18.29 13.90
C THR A 3 -38.23 -17.36 12.96
N ARG A 4 -38.58 -16.09 13.04
CA ARG A 4 -37.94 -15.02 12.29
C ARG A 4 -36.64 -14.66 12.98
N THR A 5 -35.51 -15.16 12.48
CA THR A 5 -34.18 -14.77 12.95
C THR A 5 -33.96 -13.29 12.60
N LYS A 6 -33.95 -12.42 13.59
CA LYS A 6 -33.57 -11.03 13.47
C LYS A 6 -32.05 -10.99 13.23
N ARG A 7 -31.63 -10.62 11.99
CA ARG A 7 -30.27 -10.16 11.75
C ARG A 7 -30.04 -8.90 12.59
N LYS A 8 -29.11 -8.98 13.52
CA LYS A 8 -28.52 -7.79 14.12
C LYS A 8 -27.64 -7.16 13.08
N GLU A 9 -28.08 -6.08 12.46
CA GLU A 9 -27.19 -5.16 11.78
C GLU A 9 -26.34 -4.49 12.86
N VAL A 10 -25.09 -4.91 12.97
CA VAL A 10 -24.08 -4.15 13.69
C VAL A 10 -23.64 -3.04 12.73
N LEU A 11 -24.30 -1.90 12.80
CA LEU A 11 -23.79 -0.67 12.22
C LEU A 11 -22.54 -0.31 13.05
N VAL A 12 -21.37 -0.67 12.52
CA VAL A 12 -20.11 -0.11 12.98
C VAL A 12 -20.12 1.36 12.54
N ALA A 13 -20.47 2.24 13.46
CA ALA A 13 -20.35 3.68 13.28
C ALA A 13 -18.85 4.04 13.34
N GLY A 14 -18.11 3.67 12.28
CA GLY A 14 -16.72 4.08 12.09
C GLY A 14 -16.67 5.55 11.68
N GLU A 15 -15.74 6.27 12.25
CA GLU A 15 -15.39 7.61 11.79
C GLU A 15 -14.92 7.53 10.34
N SER A 16 -15.35 8.46 9.48
CA SER A 16 -14.94 8.46 8.06
C SER A 16 -13.45 8.79 7.93
N PHE A 17 -12.75 8.06 7.09
CA PHE A 17 -11.35 8.29 6.75
C PHE A 17 -11.14 8.22 5.23
N ARG A 18 -10.00 8.74 4.78
CA ARG A 18 -9.58 8.70 3.39
C ARG A 18 -8.20 8.09 3.29
N PHE A 19 -7.95 7.35 2.23
CA PHE A 19 -6.63 6.84 1.92
C PHE A 19 -6.41 6.80 0.41
N ILE A 20 -5.14 6.76 0.01
CA ILE A 20 -4.73 6.48 -1.35
C ILE A 20 -4.14 5.09 -1.38
N HIS A 21 -4.50 4.31 -2.40
CA HIS A 21 -3.88 3.04 -2.73
C HIS A 21 -3.14 3.17 -4.06
N ALA A 22 -1.88 2.75 -4.08
CA ALA A 22 -1.06 2.68 -5.28
C ALA A 22 -0.24 1.38 -5.31
N SER A 23 0.08 0.91 -6.52
CA SER A 23 0.94 -0.25 -6.77
C SER A 23 1.76 -0.03 -8.03
N ASP A 24 2.77 -0.87 -8.24
CA ASP A 24 3.51 -0.96 -9.50
C ASP A 24 4.10 0.38 -9.99
N LEU A 25 4.62 1.18 -9.07
CA LEU A 25 5.23 2.47 -9.42
C LEU A 25 6.52 2.31 -10.22
N ARG A 26 7.24 1.20 -10.02
CA ARG A 26 8.42 0.80 -10.82
C ARG A 26 9.43 1.91 -11.03
N LEU A 27 9.82 2.59 -9.96
CA LEU A 27 10.77 3.71 -10.00
C LEU A 27 12.19 3.32 -10.46
N ASP A 28 12.47 2.03 -10.50
CA ASP A 28 13.71 1.43 -10.99
C ASP A 28 13.73 1.21 -12.50
N GLN A 29 12.59 1.40 -13.19
CA GLN A 29 12.43 1.01 -14.57
C GLN A 29 11.86 2.14 -15.42
N PRO A 30 12.41 2.37 -16.64
CA PRO A 30 11.78 3.26 -17.59
C PRO A 30 10.47 2.68 -18.12
N LEU A 31 9.66 3.52 -18.74
CA LEU A 31 8.45 3.07 -19.40
C LEU A 31 8.78 2.04 -20.50
N TYR A 32 8.21 0.83 -20.36
CA TYR A 32 8.36 -0.22 -21.36
C TYR A 32 7.30 -0.12 -22.47
N GLY A 33 7.60 -0.72 -23.62
CA GLY A 33 6.67 -0.79 -24.76
C GLY A 33 6.74 0.37 -25.73
N LEU A 34 7.61 1.32 -25.49
CA LEU A 34 7.95 2.36 -26.47
C LEU A 34 9.08 1.85 -27.34
N THR A 35 8.79 1.35 -28.53
CA THR A 35 9.77 0.78 -29.46
C THR A 35 10.76 1.83 -29.98
N GLU A 36 10.31 3.07 -30.16
CA GLU A 36 11.16 4.22 -30.51
C GLU A 36 10.62 5.46 -29.80
N VAL A 37 11.40 6.00 -28.87
CA VAL A 37 11.10 7.29 -28.26
C VAL A 37 11.88 8.36 -29.02
N PRO A 38 11.22 9.36 -29.63
CA PRO A 38 11.90 10.49 -30.21
C PRO A 38 12.85 11.16 -29.21
N ASP A 39 14.03 11.61 -29.65
CA ASP A 39 15.05 12.14 -28.73
C ASP A 39 14.53 13.25 -27.82
N HIS A 40 13.65 14.11 -28.31
CA HIS A 40 13.05 15.20 -27.53
C HIS A 40 12.05 14.74 -26.44
N LEU A 41 11.61 13.49 -26.46
CA LEU A 41 10.70 12.90 -25.47
C LEU A 41 11.42 11.89 -24.56
N ARG A 42 12.69 11.61 -24.80
CA ARG A 42 13.42 10.58 -24.05
C ARG A 42 13.48 10.89 -22.56
N ASP A 43 13.86 12.11 -22.20
CA ASP A 43 13.96 12.54 -20.81
C ASP A 43 12.58 12.49 -20.13
N LEU A 44 11.53 12.92 -20.83
CA LEU A 44 10.16 12.86 -20.34
C LEU A 44 9.71 11.42 -20.07
N ALA A 45 10.07 10.48 -20.94
CA ALA A 45 9.75 9.07 -20.78
C ALA A 45 10.50 8.43 -19.59
N LEU A 46 11.76 8.82 -19.39
CA LEU A 46 12.57 8.37 -18.24
C LEU A 46 12.05 8.92 -16.91
N ASP A 47 11.53 10.14 -16.91
CA ASP A 47 11.04 10.79 -15.68
C ASP A 47 9.57 10.52 -15.40
N ALA A 48 8.83 9.94 -16.34
CA ALA A 48 7.40 9.71 -16.20
C ALA A 48 6.99 8.91 -14.95
N PRO A 49 7.67 7.81 -14.54
CA PRO A 49 7.33 7.09 -13.31
C PRO A 49 7.49 7.97 -12.06
N PHE A 50 8.54 8.79 -12.01
CA PHE A 50 8.78 9.73 -10.91
C PHE A 50 7.70 10.80 -10.83
N HIS A 51 7.33 11.40 -11.97
CA HIS A 51 6.24 12.38 -12.03
C HIS A 51 4.89 11.79 -11.64
N ALA A 52 4.62 10.54 -12.03
CA ALA A 52 3.39 9.85 -11.64
C ALA A 52 3.34 9.61 -10.12
N ALA A 53 4.44 9.10 -9.55
CA ALA A 53 4.55 8.88 -8.12
C ALA A 53 4.45 10.20 -7.33
N GLU A 54 5.14 11.27 -7.77
CA GLU A 54 5.07 12.59 -7.15
C GLU A 54 3.63 13.11 -7.10
N ARG A 55 2.87 12.99 -8.19
CA ARG A 55 1.47 13.40 -8.25
C ARG A 55 0.59 12.62 -7.28
N ILE A 56 0.85 11.32 -7.10
CA ILE A 56 0.12 10.49 -6.13
C ILE A 56 0.39 10.98 -4.71
N MET A 57 1.65 11.25 -4.36
CA MET A 57 2.03 11.74 -3.04
C MET A 57 1.53 13.16 -2.79
N GLU A 58 1.59 14.03 -3.79
CA GLU A 58 1.02 15.38 -3.70
C GLU A 58 -0.50 15.33 -3.51
N LEU A 59 -1.21 14.45 -4.22
CA LEU A 59 -2.64 14.24 -4.04
C LEU A 59 -2.96 13.80 -2.61
N ALA A 60 -2.15 12.93 -2.01
CA ALA A 60 -2.31 12.50 -0.63
C ALA A 60 -2.26 13.69 0.34
N ILE A 61 -1.34 14.62 0.10
CA ILE A 61 -1.16 15.82 0.91
C ILE A 61 -2.34 16.79 0.71
N VAL A 62 -2.71 17.08 -0.55
CA VAL A 62 -3.78 18.02 -0.89
C VAL A 62 -5.14 17.56 -0.35
N GLU A 63 -5.45 16.28 -0.52
CA GLU A 63 -6.68 15.66 -0.03
C GLU A 63 -6.66 15.36 1.47
N ARG A 64 -5.53 15.57 2.13
CA ARG A 64 -5.34 15.31 3.56
C ARG A 64 -5.81 13.92 3.95
N VAL A 65 -5.29 12.92 3.22
CA VAL A 65 -5.63 11.54 3.52
C VAL A 65 -5.05 11.11 4.86
N ASP A 66 -5.67 10.14 5.50
CA ASP A 66 -5.19 9.62 6.79
C ASP A 66 -3.93 8.77 6.60
N PHE A 67 -3.88 8.01 5.50
CA PHE A 67 -2.73 7.17 5.18
C PHE A 67 -2.65 6.85 3.69
N VAL A 68 -1.50 6.33 3.29
CA VAL A 68 -1.24 5.77 1.96
C VAL A 68 -1.00 4.28 2.10
N VAL A 69 -1.53 3.49 1.17
CA VAL A 69 -1.29 2.05 1.03
C VAL A 69 -0.52 1.80 -0.25
N LEU A 70 0.63 1.13 -0.14
CA LEU A 70 1.41 0.66 -1.27
C LEU A 70 1.34 -0.87 -1.33
N SER A 71 0.95 -1.42 -2.48
CA SER A 71 0.82 -2.87 -2.66
C SER A 71 1.72 -3.40 -3.75
N GLY A 72 3.02 -3.36 -3.47
CA GLY A 72 4.08 -4.02 -4.21
C GLY A 72 4.60 -3.30 -5.44
N ASP A 73 5.80 -3.72 -5.79
CA ASP A 73 6.53 -3.35 -7.01
C ASP A 73 6.71 -1.83 -7.16
N VAL A 74 7.04 -1.17 -6.05
CA VAL A 74 7.30 0.27 -6.00
C VAL A 74 8.69 0.58 -6.56
N VAL A 75 9.70 -0.15 -6.10
CA VAL A 75 11.10 -0.01 -6.52
C VAL A 75 11.90 -1.27 -6.16
N ASP A 76 12.80 -1.73 -7.03
CA ASP A 76 13.77 -2.77 -6.65
C ASP A 76 14.99 -2.13 -5.97
N PRO A 77 15.16 -2.24 -4.64
CA PRO A 77 16.25 -1.58 -3.91
C PRO A 77 17.64 -2.12 -4.27
N ARG A 78 17.72 -3.30 -4.92
CA ARG A 78 18.98 -3.94 -5.32
C ARG A 78 19.49 -3.41 -6.66
N THR A 79 18.61 -2.95 -7.51
CA THR A 79 18.94 -2.54 -8.90
C THR A 79 18.65 -1.08 -9.19
N CYS A 80 17.83 -0.42 -8.38
CA CYS A 80 17.53 1.00 -8.55
C CYS A 80 18.77 1.85 -8.26
N GLY A 81 18.92 2.90 -9.03
CA GLY A 81 19.97 3.88 -8.75
C GLY A 81 19.64 4.73 -7.52
N PRO A 82 20.63 5.46 -6.97
CA PRO A 82 20.45 6.31 -5.79
C PRO A 82 19.38 7.37 -5.97
N ARG A 83 19.08 7.78 -7.20
CA ARG A 83 17.99 8.73 -7.52
C ARG A 83 16.62 8.22 -7.08
N ALA A 84 16.31 6.94 -7.37
CA ALA A 84 14.99 6.37 -7.03
C ALA A 84 14.79 6.29 -5.53
N LEU A 85 15.81 5.85 -4.80
CA LEU A 85 15.75 5.81 -3.32
C LEU A 85 15.64 7.20 -2.73
N ALA A 86 16.49 8.14 -3.15
CA ALA A 86 16.44 9.52 -2.66
C ALA A 86 15.07 10.16 -2.89
N PHE A 87 14.50 10.00 -4.08
CA PHE A 87 13.16 10.47 -4.41
C PHE A 87 12.11 9.84 -3.48
N LEU A 88 12.14 8.52 -3.32
CA LEU A 88 11.15 7.81 -2.50
C LEU A 88 11.21 8.27 -1.04
N PHE A 89 12.41 8.38 -0.47
CA PHE A 89 12.62 8.86 0.89
C PHE A 89 12.14 10.31 1.08
N GLU A 90 12.41 11.17 0.10
CA GLU A 90 11.91 12.54 0.11
C GLU A 90 10.38 12.58 0.15
N GLN A 91 9.71 11.80 -0.71
CA GLN A 91 8.25 11.75 -0.72
C GLN A 91 7.69 11.20 0.60
N PHE A 92 8.27 10.15 1.15
CA PHE A 92 7.85 9.61 2.45
C PHE A 92 8.05 10.60 3.58
N THR A 93 9.16 11.31 3.59
CA THR A 93 9.42 12.38 4.58
C THR A 93 8.37 13.48 4.48
N ARG A 94 8.06 13.96 3.28
CA ARG A 94 7.00 14.96 3.04
C ARG A 94 5.63 14.50 3.56
N LEU A 95 5.28 13.22 3.39
CA LEU A 95 4.07 12.63 3.96
C LEU A 95 4.13 12.60 5.49
N GLY A 96 5.26 12.19 6.07
CA GLY A 96 5.48 12.14 7.52
C GLY A 96 5.35 13.51 8.20
N GLU A 97 5.87 14.57 7.57
CA GLU A 97 5.72 15.97 8.04
C GLU A 97 4.25 16.42 8.10
N ARG A 98 3.36 15.75 7.39
CA ARG A 98 1.92 15.97 7.39
C ARG A 98 1.14 14.98 8.25
N GLY A 99 1.86 14.11 8.98
CA GLY A 99 1.27 13.06 9.81
C GLY A 99 0.66 11.90 9.03
N ILE A 100 0.94 11.80 7.72
CA ILE A 100 0.41 10.75 6.85
C ILE A 100 1.31 9.51 6.96
N GLN A 101 0.73 8.40 7.41
CA GLN A 101 1.40 7.11 7.49
C GLN A 101 1.38 6.39 6.14
N VAL A 102 2.41 5.58 5.87
CA VAL A 102 2.50 4.72 4.70
C VAL A 102 2.51 3.27 5.16
N TYR A 103 1.56 2.46 4.67
CA TYR A 103 1.51 1.02 4.90
C TYR A 103 1.88 0.31 3.60
N TRP A 104 2.94 -0.48 3.63
CA TRP A 104 3.54 -1.05 2.43
C TRP A 104 3.62 -2.57 2.50
N ALA A 105 2.85 -3.24 1.64
CA ALA A 105 3.04 -4.65 1.35
C ALA A 105 3.96 -4.75 0.12
N GLY A 106 5.22 -5.10 0.31
CA GLY A 106 6.17 -5.27 -0.78
C GLY A 106 5.76 -6.42 -1.71
N GLY A 107 6.08 -6.28 -2.99
CA GLY A 107 5.83 -7.28 -4.02
C GLY A 107 7.02 -8.20 -4.27
N ASP A 108 7.21 -8.56 -5.55
CA ASP A 108 8.32 -9.42 -5.99
C ASP A 108 9.68 -8.78 -5.80
N VAL A 109 9.78 -7.49 -6.09
CA VAL A 109 11.07 -6.79 -6.15
C VAL A 109 11.39 -6.06 -4.84
N ASP A 110 10.40 -5.60 -4.12
CA ASP A 110 10.52 -4.73 -2.95
C ASP A 110 10.02 -5.37 -1.65
N SER A 111 10.02 -6.71 -1.59
CA SER A 111 9.73 -7.39 -0.32
C SER A 111 10.79 -7.05 0.75
N PRO A 112 10.45 -7.10 2.06
CA PRO A 112 11.41 -6.82 3.13
C PRO A 112 12.73 -7.57 3.01
N ALA A 113 12.71 -8.80 2.48
CA ALA A 113 13.89 -9.61 2.28
C ALA A 113 14.86 -9.06 1.21
N ASN A 114 14.40 -8.18 0.35
CA ASN A 114 15.20 -7.55 -0.71
C ASN A 114 15.81 -6.22 -0.28
N TRP A 115 15.40 -5.68 0.88
CA TRP A 115 15.94 -4.42 1.38
C TRP A 115 17.28 -4.65 2.07
N PRO A 116 18.32 -3.89 1.70
CA PRO A 116 19.57 -3.88 2.44
C PRO A 116 19.38 -3.41 3.88
N ASP A 117 20.01 -4.07 4.83
CA ASP A 117 19.92 -3.75 6.26
C ASP A 117 20.36 -2.31 6.60
N GLU A 118 21.21 -1.73 5.74
CA GLU A 118 21.73 -0.37 5.88
C GLU A 118 20.71 0.70 5.51
N ILE A 119 19.63 0.33 4.83
CA ILE A 119 18.60 1.26 4.35
C ILE A 119 17.40 1.24 5.29
N ALA A 120 17.40 2.14 6.28
CA ALA A 120 16.28 2.31 7.18
C ALA A 120 15.17 3.17 6.52
N LEU A 121 13.95 2.63 6.47
CA LEU A 121 12.80 3.39 6.02
C LEU A 121 12.42 4.50 7.02
N PRO A 122 11.84 5.63 6.56
CA PRO A 122 11.33 6.67 7.45
C PRO A 122 10.31 6.14 8.47
N GLU A 123 10.24 6.74 9.66
CA GLU A 123 9.40 6.27 10.78
C GLU A 123 7.90 6.20 10.47
N ASN A 124 7.42 7.01 9.52
CA ASN A 124 6.04 6.98 9.07
C ASN A 124 5.74 5.87 8.05
N VAL A 125 6.72 5.04 7.68
CA VAL A 125 6.56 3.91 6.76
C VAL A 125 6.58 2.60 7.55
N ARG A 126 5.52 1.83 7.39
CA ARG A 126 5.39 0.50 7.97
C ARG A 126 5.26 -0.54 6.87
N MET A 127 6.29 -1.36 6.72
CA MET A 127 6.31 -2.45 5.76
C MET A 127 5.82 -3.73 6.44
N PHE A 128 4.91 -4.45 5.77
CA PHE A 128 4.45 -5.75 6.24
C PHE A 128 5.54 -6.82 6.05
N ALA A 129 5.64 -7.75 6.99
CA ALA A 129 6.57 -8.86 6.89
C ALA A 129 6.23 -9.80 5.71
N SER A 130 7.23 -10.56 5.25
CA SER A 130 7.06 -11.50 4.14
C SER A 130 6.52 -12.87 4.56
N ASN A 131 6.80 -13.30 5.78
CA ASN A 131 6.52 -14.66 6.21
C ASN A 131 5.13 -14.83 6.83
N ASP A 132 4.67 -13.78 7.53
CA ASP A 132 3.45 -13.82 8.31
C ASP A 132 2.54 -12.65 7.97
N VAL A 133 1.23 -12.87 8.08
CA VAL A 133 0.25 -11.81 8.01
C VAL A 133 0.36 -10.97 9.28
N GLN A 134 0.53 -9.68 9.11
CA GLN A 134 0.61 -8.71 10.20
C GLN A 134 -0.60 -7.77 10.19
N THR A 135 -0.95 -7.28 11.37
CA THR A 135 -2.00 -6.29 11.53
C THR A 135 -1.42 -5.00 12.08
N PHE A 136 -1.68 -3.90 11.39
CA PHE A 136 -1.41 -2.54 11.85
C PHE A 136 -2.71 -1.82 12.11
N GLN A 137 -2.86 -1.24 13.29
CA GLN A 137 -3.98 -0.35 13.59
C GLN A 137 -3.59 1.08 13.21
N HIS A 138 -4.41 1.72 12.37
CA HIS A 138 -4.26 3.14 12.07
C HIS A 138 -5.12 3.97 13.01
N ASN A 139 -4.50 4.97 13.64
CA ASN A 139 -5.16 5.86 14.59
C ASN A 139 -5.08 7.31 14.11
N ARG A 140 -6.13 8.08 14.36
CA ARG A 140 -6.15 9.55 14.26
C ARG A 140 -6.09 10.11 15.69
N GLY A 141 -4.88 10.51 16.14
CA GLY A 141 -4.63 10.76 17.55
C GLY A 141 -4.80 9.47 18.35
N ASP A 142 -5.62 9.50 19.41
CA ASP A 142 -5.90 8.34 20.26
C ASP A 142 -7.07 7.47 19.76
N ARG A 143 -7.67 7.82 18.60
CA ARG A 143 -8.85 7.11 18.08
C ARG A 143 -8.46 6.14 16.99
N PRO A 144 -8.80 4.84 17.12
CA PRO A 144 -8.60 3.87 16.06
C PRO A 144 -9.59 4.12 14.92
N LEU A 145 -9.09 4.15 13.68
CA LEU A 145 -9.88 4.37 12.47
C LEU A 145 -10.04 3.12 11.61
N ALA A 146 -8.94 2.41 11.42
CA ALA A 146 -8.91 1.25 10.53
C ALA A 146 -7.90 0.22 11.02
N SER A 147 -8.11 -1.02 10.64
CA SER A 147 -7.18 -2.13 10.79
C SER A 147 -6.66 -2.52 9.41
N LEU A 148 -5.34 -2.51 9.23
CA LEU A 148 -4.69 -2.92 7.99
C LEU A 148 -4.03 -4.26 8.21
N VAL A 149 -4.52 -5.28 7.52
CA VAL A 149 -4.03 -6.65 7.62
C VAL A 149 -3.26 -6.97 6.36
N GLY A 150 -1.96 -7.24 6.44
CA GLY A 150 -1.14 -7.36 5.25
C GLY A 150 0.01 -8.34 5.36
N ARG A 151 0.54 -8.70 4.19
CA ARG A 151 1.74 -9.50 4.01
C ARG A 151 2.48 -9.05 2.76
N SER A 152 3.80 -8.95 2.85
CA SER A 152 4.69 -8.73 1.70
C SER A 152 5.03 -10.04 1.00
N GLY A 153 5.48 -9.93 -0.24
CA GLY A 153 5.93 -11.01 -1.07
C GLY A 153 4.97 -11.30 -2.21
N SER A 154 5.45 -12.08 -3.18
CA SER A 154 4.69 -12.53 -4.33
C SER A 154 4.18 -13.94 -4.12
N GLY A 155 3.14 -14.28 -4.81
CA GLY A 155 2.60 -15.63 -4.79
C GLY A 155 1.08 -15.65 -4.76
N ARG A 156 0.53 -16.83 -4.48
CA ARG A 156 -0.93 -16.95 -4.39
C ARG A 156 -1.43 -16.38 -3.07
N VAL A 157 -2.25 -15.36 -3.18
CA VAL A 157 -2.98 -14.76 -2.07
C VAL A 157 -4.29 -15.51 -1.89
N LYS A 158 -4.54 -16.05 -0.71
CA LYS A 158 -5.79 -16.70 -0.35
C LYS A 158 -6.56 -15.83 0.63
N ALA A 159 -7.86 -15.74 0.46
CA ALA A 159 -8.73 -15.01 1.37
C ALA A 159 -8.61 -15.51 2.83
N SER A 160 -8.46 -16.82 3.00
CA SER A 160 -8.26 -17.47 4.31
C SER A 160 -7.00 -17.03 5.06
N ASP A 161 -6.03 -16.44 4.36
CA ASP A 161 -4.79 -15.97 4.98
C ASP A 161 -5.00 -14.66 5.75
N PHE A 162 -6.09 -13.94 5.43
CA PHE A 162 -6.44 -12.65 6.03
C PHE A 162 -7.69 -12.81 6.89
N GLU A 163 -7.52 -13.23 8.12
CA GLU A 163 -8.63 -13.31 9.06
C GLU A 163 -9.22 -11.92 9.32
N ALA A 164 -10.55 -11.85 9.37
CA ALA A 164 -11.22 -10.61 9.67
C ALA A 164 -10.85 -10.14 11.09
N ASP A 165 -10.45 -8.90 11.21
CA ASP A 165 -10.20 -8.27 12.51
C ASP A 165 -11.53 -8.16 13.27
N THR A 166 -11.55 -8.70 14.47
CA THR A 166 -12.72 -8.70 15.36
C THR A 166 -12.87 -7.39 16.14
N SER A 167 -12.01 -6.40 15.90
CA SER A 167 -12.02 -5.10 16.60
C SER A 167 -13.27 -4.25 16.31
N GLY A 168 -14.04 -4.60 15.28
CA GLY A 168 -15.18 -3.80 14.82
C GLY A 168 -14.78 -2.58 13.98
N LEU A 169 -13.50 -2.42 13.65
CA LEU A 169 -12.99 -1.39 12.75
C LEU A 169 -13.15 -1.79 11.28
N CYS A 170 -13.07 -0.81 10.39
CA CYS A 170 -12.91 -1.08 8.96
C CYS A 170 -11.58 -1.83 8.74
N CYS A 171 -11.66 -3.06 8.22
CA CYS A 171 -10.50 -3.87 7.93
C CYS A 171 -10.12 -3.76 6.44
N ILE A 172 -8.86 -3.45 6.17
CA ILE A 172 -8.28 -3.34 4.82
C ILE A 172 -7.20 -4.40 4.68
N SER A 173 -7.44 -5.38 3.81
CA SER A 173 -6.42 -6.40 3.49
C SER A 173 -5.49 -5.88 2.39
N VAL A 174 -4.18 -5.99 2.62
CA VAL A 174 -3.13 -5.47 1.73
C VAL A 174 -2.16 -6.59 1.38
N ALA A 175 -2.06 -6.92 0.09
CA ALA A 175 -1.12 -7.91 -0.40
C ALA A 175 -0.78 -7.66 -1.87
N HIS A 176 0.35 -8.20 -2.31
CA HIS A 176 0.76 -8.26 -3.71
C HIS A 176 0.80 -9.72 -4.16
N GLY A 177 0.33 -10.00 -5.40
CA GLY A 177 0.39 -11.33 -5.98
C GLY A 177 -0.82 -11.72 -6.80
N THR A 178 -0.93 -13.02 -7.07
CA THR A 178 -2.06 -13.60 -7.81
C THR A 178 -3.05 -14.23 -6.84
N GLY A 179 -4.34 -13.99 -7.05
CA GLY A 179 -5.39 -14.54 -6.17
C GLY A 179 -6.74 -14.63 -6.85
N ASP A 180 -7.66 -15.35 -6.23
CA ASP A 180 -9.06 -15.33 -6.66
C ASP A 180 -9.76 -14.13 -6.02
N VAL A 181 -9.93 -13.08 -6.82
CA VAL A 181 -10.61 -11.84 -6.41
C VAL A 181 -12.05 -12.12 -5.93
N GLY A 182 -12.70 -13.15 -6.47
CA GLY A 182 -14.04 -13.55 -6.07
C GLY A 182 -14.10 -14.11 -4.64
N GLU A 183 -13.06 -14.81 -4.18
CA GLU A 183 -12.95 -15.28 -2.81
C GLU A 183 -12.64 -14.13 -1.84
N LEU A 184 -11.72 -13.22 -2.24
CA LEU A 184 -11.37 -12.05 -1.45
C LEU A 184 -12.55 -11.07 -1.25
N SER A 185 -13.42 -10.94 -2.26
CA SER A 185 -14.59 -10.05 -2.17
C SER A 185 -15.72 -10.60 -1.28
N LYS A 186 -15.81 -11.92 -1.11
CA LYS A 186 -16.85 -12.55 -0.27
C LYS A 186 -16.63 -12.34 1.23
N GLN A 187 -15.38 -12.18 1.68
CA GLN A 187 -15.07 -11.90 3.08
C GLN A 187 -15.37 -10.46 3.51
N ARG A 188 -15.66 -9.56 2.57
CA ARG A 188 -16.02 -8.16 2.86
C ARG A 188 -17.48 -7.97 3.30
N VAL A 189 -18.30 -9.00 3.28
CA VAL A 189 -19.76 -8.89 3.45
C VAL A 189 -20.25 -9.57 4.75
N GLU A 190 -19.39 -10.13 5.55
CA GLU A 190 -19.69 -10.63 6.89
C GLU A 190 -19.06 -9.70 7.93
#